data_7600c75c9020eeb821297536a91bb2ac
#
_entry.id   7600c75c9020eeb821297536a91bb2ac
#
_cell.length_a   1.000
_cell.length_b   1.000
_cell.length_c   1.000
_cell.angle_alpha   90.00
_cell.angle_beta   90.00
_cell.angle_gamma   90.00
#
_symmetry.space_group_name_H-M   'P 1'
#
loop_
_entity.id
_entity.type
_entity.pdbx_description
1 polymer ?
#
loop_
_entity_poly.entity_id
_entity_poly.type
_entity_poly.pdbx_seq_one_letter_code
_entity_poly.pdbx_strand_id
1 'polypeptide(L)'
;MTIKYLLEKEFRQIMRNTFIPKMIVMFPIIIMCVTPWVTNLEIKNIIVSVVDNDHSSLSSRLIHRIEASDYFIFAGTERSYEDAMKKIDMCKTDVAVVIPENYERDITNGRLPRILVSANAVNGTKGSMGSAYLANIINDNLKEAVHANTAVNKEKLTTFSLYNKGQDYKVFMIPALMAILIVMFCGFLPALNIVGEKENGTIEQINVTPISKSTFIIAKLIPYWIISMIVMTICFLLSWIVYGITPEGNILLLYMLAMLLALTFSGIGLVISNYSRVMQQAMFVMWFVMVCMILLSGLFTPVSSMPDWAICITTINPMKYFIDGMRTVFIKGGTFGNILPQTTALAVFAAAANTLAIYSYKKNG
;
A
#
# COMPACT_ATOMS: atom_id res chain seq x y z
N MET A 1 31.64 -24.83 14.66
CA MET A 1 30.71 -25.76 15.35
C MET A 1 29.62 -25.03 16.15
N THR A 2 29.91 -24.00 16.89
CA THR A 2 28.96 -23.30 17.81
C THR A 2 27.71 -22.71 17.12
N ILE A 3 27.85 -22.11 15.93
CA ILE A 3 26.72 -21.49 15.21
C ILE A 3 25.67 -22.54 14.76
N LYS A 4 26.10 -23.77 14.41
CA LYS A 4 25.19 -24.85 14.01
C LYS A 4 24.27 -25.27 15.16
N TYR A 5 24.81 -25.42 16.36
CA TYR A 5 24.00 -25.80 17.52
C TYR A 5 23.06 -24.68 17.97
N LEU A 6 23.47 -23.43 17.85
CA LEU A 6 22.59 -22.28 18.11
C LEU A 6 21.43 -22.22 17.13
N LEU A 7 21.70 -22.39 15.82
CA LEU A 7 20.67 -22.45 14.81
C LEU A 7 19.71 -23.60 15.04
N GLU A 8 20.22 -24.80 15.33
CA GLU A 8 19.39 -25.95 15.64
C GLU A 8 18.49 -25.71 16.84
N LYS A 9 19.01 -25.09 17.91
CA LYS A 9 18.22 -24.69 19.08
C LYS A 9 17.09 -23.74 18.68
N GLU A 10 17.39 -22.68 17.92
CA GLU A 10 16.39 -21.67 17.52
C GLU A 10 15.31 -22.29 16.61
N PHE A 11 15.69 -23.10 15.61
CA PHE A 11 14.72 -23.80 14.78
C PHE A 11 13.83 -24.77 15.59
N ARG A 12 14.41 -25.54 16.50
CA ARG A 12 13.64 -26.42 17.38
C ARG A 12 12.68 -25.62 18.27
N GLN A 13 13.12 -24.49 18.82
CA GLN A 13 12.29 -23.61 19.64
C GLN A 13 11.08 -23.07 18.84
N ILE A 14 11.31 -22.61 17.60
CA ILE A 14 10.25 -22.12 16.71
C ILE A 14 9.27 -23.26 16.35
N MET A 15 9.79 -24.41 15.93
CA MET A 15 8.94 -25.54 15.49
C MET A 15 8.16 -26.19 16.65
N ARG A 16 8.69 -26.18 17.86
CA ARG A 16 8.01 -26.70 19.07
C ARG A 16 7.01 -25.73 19.67
N ASN A 17 7.05 -24.45 19.26
CA ASN A 17 6.06 -23.47 19.66
C ASN A 17 4.74 -23.78 18.95
N THR A 18 3.65 -23.89 19.72
CA THR A 18 2.33 -24.25 19.17
C THR A 18 1.73 -23.14 18.29
N PHE A 19 2.16 -21.89 18.47
CA PHE A 19 1.58 -20.71 17.85
C PHE A 19 2.34 -20.28 16.57
N ILE A 20 3.68 -20.24 16.60
CA ILE A 20 4.49 -19.68 15.50
C ILE A 20 4.29 -20.45 14.18
N PRO A 21 4.35 -21.78 14.11
CA PRO A 21 4.15 -22.49 12.85
C PRO A 21 2.76 -22.28 12.25
N LYS A 22 1.73 -22.17 13.10
CA LYS A 22 0.37 -21.88 12.66
C LYS A 22 0.27 -20.46 12.09
N MET A 23 0.93 -19.48 12.71
CA MET A 23 0.98 -18.09 12.22
C MET A 23 1.64 -18.00 10.84
N ILE A 24 2.72 -18.74 10.59
CA ILE A 24 3.45 -18.70 9.31
C ILE A 24 2.52 -19.01 8.13
N VAL A 25 1.52 -19.85 8.33
CA VAL A 25 0.56 -20.23 7.28
C VAL A 25 -0.71 -19.38 7.35
N MET A 26 -1.30 -19.19 8.55
CA MET A 26 -2.59 -18.51 8.69
C MET A 26 -2.50 -17.00 8.41
N PHE A 27 -1.43 -16.32 8.85
CA PHE A 27 -1.33 -14.87 8.67
C PHE A 27 -1.26 -14.45 7.20
N PRO A 28 -0.42 -15.07 6.34
CA PRO A 28 -0.44 -14.79 4.91
C PRO A 28 -1.82 -15.03 4.29
N ILE A 29 -2.50 -16.11 4.66
CA ILE A 29 -3.84 -16.41 4.13
C ILE A 29 -4.83 -15.31 4.55
N ILE A 30 -4.87 -14.96 5.83
CA ILE A 30 -5.80 -13.94 6.32
C ILE A 30 -5.49 -12.59 5.66
N ILE A 31 -4.23 -12.14 5.70
CA ILE A 31 -3.86 -10.82 5.17
C ILE A 31 -4.06 -10.76 3.66
N MET A 32 -3.62 -11.77 2.91
CA MET A 32 -3.72 -11.76 1.46
C MET A 32 -5.15 -12.00 0.95
N CYS A 33 -5.96 -12.81 1.63
CA CYS A 33 -7.33 -13.10 1.18
C CYS A 33 -8.35 -12.10 1.71
N VAL A 34 -8.23 -11.64 2.96
CA VAL A 34 -9.25 -10.77 3.58
C VAL A 34 -9.00 -9.30 3.24
N THR A 35 -7.76 -8.81 3.39
CA THR A 35 -7.47 -7.38 3.24
C THR A 35 -7.84 -6.81 1.88
N PRO A 36 -7.49 -7.43 0.72
CA PRO A 36 -7.86 -6.89 -0.58
C PRO A 36 -9.37 -6.86 -0.87
N TRP A 37 -10.15 -7.68 -0.15
CA TRP A 37 -11.61 -7.69 -0.26
C TRP A 37 -12.25 -6.60 0.62
N VAL A 38 -11.71 -6.41 1.82
CA VAL A 38 -12.23 -5.41 2.77
C VAL A 38 -11.79 -4.00 2.40
N THR A 39 -10.58 -3.85 1.89
CA THR A 39 -9.99 -2.56 1.51
C THR A 39 -10.16 -2.25 0.02
N ASN A 40 -11.22 -2.77 -0.62
CA ASN A 40 -11.51 -2.39 -2.00
C ASN A 40 -11.83 -0.89 -2.04
N LEU A 41 -10.79 -0.07 -2.29
CA LEU A 41 -10.91 1.38 -2.47
C LEU A 41 -11.42 1.76 -3.87
N GLU A 42 -11.83 0.79 -4.68
CA GLU A 42 -12.72 1.06 -5.79
C GLU A 42 -14.04 1.54 -5.19
N ILE A 43 -14.17 2.83 -5.06
CA ILE A 43 -15.44 3.41 -4.65
C ILE A 43 -16.37 3.29 -5.84
N LYS A 44 -17.08 2.17 -5.87
CA LYS A 44 -18.27 1.96 -6.70
C LYS A 44 -19.47 2.46 -5.91
N ASN A 45 -20.53 2.78 -6.60
CA ASN A 45 -21.77 3.27 -6.00
C ASN A 45 -21.63 4.68 -5.39
N ILE A 46 -20.97 5.60 -6.09
CA ILE A 46 -21.01 7.01 -5.78
C ILE A 46 -22.32 7.55 -6.29
N ILE A 47 -23.18 8.03 -5.40
CA ILE A 47 -24.46 8.57 -5.78
C ILE A 47 -24.27 9.96 -6.37
N VAL A 48 -24.62 10.14 -7.65
CA VAL A 48 -24.46 11.42 -8.36
C VAL A 48 -25.83 11.98 -8.75
N SER A 49 -26.04 13.27 -8.50
CA SER A 49 -27.16 14.04 -9.04
C SER A 49 -26.65 15.09 -10.02
N VAL A 50 -27.46 15.43 -11.01
CA VAL A 50 -27.12 16.43 -12.03
C VAL A 50 -28.17 17.53 -12.07
N VAL A 51 -27.72 18.77 -12.09
CA VAL A 51 -28.58 19.95 -12.41
C VAL A 51 -28.23 20.36 -13.82
N ASP A 52 -29.17 20.22 -14.72
CA ASP A 52 -29.02 20.63 -16.13
C ASP A 52 -29.78 21.93 -16.39
N ASN A 53 -29.05 23.03 -16.56
CA ASN A 53 -29.66 24.33 -16.87
C ASN A 53 -29.63 24.63 -18.37
N ASP A 54 -28.98 23.77 -19.20
CA ASP A 54 -28.85 24.00 -20.64
C ASP A 54 -29.91 23.25 -21.46
N HIS A 55 -30.31 22.06 -21.00
CA HIS A 55 -31.26 21.17 -21.66
C HIS A 55 -30.97 20.91 -23.14
N SER A 56 -29.69 20.90 -23.51
CA SER A 56 -29.21 20.70 -24.87
C SER A 56 -28.91 19.25 -25.23
N SER A 57 -28.58 19.02 -26.50
CA SER A 57 -28.13 17.70 -26.94
C SER A 57 -26.78 17.28 -26.33
N LEU A 58 -25.87 18.24 -26.12
CA LEU A 58 -24.57 18.00 -25.53
C LEU A 58 -24.64 17.80 -24.01
N SER A 59 -25.55 18.52 -23.31
CA SER A 59 -25.79 18.29 -21.88
C SER A 59 -26.39 16.89 -21.63
N SER A 60 -27.38 16.50 -22.42
CA SER A 60 -27.98 15.17 -22.35
C SER A 60 -26.94 14.06 -22.60
N ARG A 61 -26.03 14.25 -23.57
CA ARG A 61 -24.94 13.31 -23.83
C ARG A 61 -23.98 13.17 -22.64
N LEU A 62 -23.66 14.27 -21.95
CA LEU A 62 -22.85 14.23 -20.75
C LEU A 62 -23.55 13.45 -19.63
N ILE A 63 -24.86 13.69 -19.42
CA ILE A 63 -25.65 12.99 -18.42
C ILE A 63 -25.66 11.49 -18.70
N HIS A 64 -25.93 11.07 -19.94
CA HIS A 64 -25.88 9.65 -20.30
C HIS A 64 -24.50 9.01 -20.08
N ARG A 65 -23.43 9.72 -20.27
CA ARG A 65 -22.07 9.22 -19.96
C ARG A 65 -21.83 9.03 -18.47
N ILE A 66 -22.35 9.94 -17.65
CA ILE A 66 -22.29 9.81 -16.20
C ILE A 66 -23.14 8.60 -15.76
N GLU A 67 -24.34 8.45 -16.29
CA GLU A 67 -25.25 7.34 -16.01
C GLU A 67 -24.69 5.97 -16.44
N ALA A 68 -24.03 5.91 -17.59
CA ALA A 68 -23.44 4.69 -18.13
C ALA A 68 -22.10 4.29 -17.45
N SER A 69 -21.61 5.09 -16.52
CA SER A 69 -20.36 4.82 -15.82
C SER A 69 -20.57 3.86 -14.65
N ASP A 70 -19.81 2.78 -14.59
CA ASP A 70 -19.85 1.78 -13.51
C ASP A 70 -19.49 2.33 -12.10
N TYR A 71 -18.95 3.56 -12.03
CA TYR A 71 -18.58 4.19 -10.77
C TYR A 71 -19.73 4.91 -10.09
N PHE A 72 -20.78 5.28 -10.85
CA PHE A 72 -21.86 6.12 -10.38
C PHE A 72 -23.21 5.40 -10.31
N ILE A 73 -23.97 5.72 -9.27
CA ILE A 73 -25.40 5.48 -9.22
C ILE A 73 -26.10 6.81 -9.51
N PHE A 74 -26.76 6.91 -10.65
CA PHE A 74 -27.46 8.11 -11.04
C PHE A 74 -28.74 8.29 -10.20
N ALA A 75 -28.79 9.35 -9.38
CA ALA A 75 -29.92 9.66 -8.51
C ALA A 75 -31.01 10.53 -9.20
N GLY A 76 -30.77 10.89 -10.45
CA GLY A 76 -31.68 11.71 -11.24
C GLY A 76 -31.20 13.15 -11.46
N THR A 77 -31.99 13.91 -12.22
CA THR A 77 -31.77 15.35 -12.45
C THR A 77 -32.52 16.17 -11.42
N GLU A 78 -31.90 17.20 -10.89
CA GLU A 78 -32.48 18.14 -9.95
C GLU A 78 -32.86 19.45 -10.64
N ARG A 79 -33.88 20.14 -10.11
CA ARG A 79 -34.37 21.39 -10.70
C ARG A 79 -33.47 22.60 -10.41
N SER A 80 -32.77 22.55 -9.27
CA SER A 80 -31.92 23.67 -8.84
C SER A 80 -30.69 23.18 -8.10
N TYR A 81 -29.65 24.03 -8.06
CA TYR A 81 -28.48 23.78 -7.24
C TYR A 81 -28.81 23.62 -5.75
N GLU A 82 -29.80 24.39 -5.25
CA GLU A 82 -30.20 24.32 -3.84
C GLU A 82 -30.80 22.95 -3.49
N ASP A 83 -31.59 22.35 -4.40
CA ASP A 83 -32.18 21.03 -4.18
C ASP A 83 -31.11 19.94 -4.20
N ALA A 84 -30.12 20.05 -5.09
CA ALA A 84 -28.96 19.16 -5.12
C ALA A 84 -28.15 19.26 -3.82
N MET A 85 -27.91 20.47 -3.30
CA MET A 85 -27.20 20.68 -2.04
C MET A 85 -27.95 20.11 -0.84
N LYS A 86 -29.27 20.28 -0.76
CA LYS A 86 -30.08 19.64 0.30
C LYS A 86 -29.96 18.13 0.30
N LYS A 87 -29.87 17.50 -0.87
CA LYS A 87 -29.67 16.04 -0.98
C LYS A 87 -28.27 15.64 -0.53
N ILE A 88 -27.25 16.46 -0.78
CA ILE A 88 -25.87 16.25 -0.26
C ILE A 88 -25.89 16.37 1.28
N ASP A 89 -26.52 17.39 1.83
CA ASP A 89 -26.62 17.60 3.28
C ASP A 89 -27.37 16.46 3.99
N MET A 90 -28.39 15.90 3.32
CA MET A 90 -29.11 14.72 3.81
C MET A 90 -28.35 13.38 3.56
N CYS A 91 -27.13 13.42 3.04
CA CYS A 91 -26.33 12.25 2.67
C CYS A 91 -27.04 11.30 1.69
N LYS A 92 -27.97 11.79 0.88
CA LYS A 92 -28.67 11.05 -0.17
C LYS A 92 -27.91 11.06 -1.50
N THR A 93 -27.00 12.01 -1.66
CA THR A 93 -26.15 12.18 -2.83
C THR A 93 -24.70 12.44 -2.36
N ASP A 94 -23.72 11.79 -3.00
CA ASP A 94 -22.32 11.95 -2.67
C ASP A 94 -21.69 13.12 -3.46
N VAL A 95 -22.13 13.32 -4.72
CA VAL A 95 -21.60 14.37 -5.61
C VAL A 95 -22.72 14.94 -6.47
N ALA A 96 -22.73 16.26 -6.63
CA ALA A 96 -23.65 16.98 -7.53
C ALA A 96 -22.87 17.66 -8.64
N VAL A 97 -23.40 17.58 -9.87
CA VAL A 97 -22.85 18.25 -11.06
C VAL A 97 -23.83 19.29 -11.54
N VAL A 98 -23.37 20.51 -11.78
CA VAL A 98 -24.19 21.58 -12.33
C VAL A 98 -23.68 21.95 -13.72
N ILE A 99 -24.48 21.70 -14.73
CA ILE A 99 -24.25 22.09 -16.11
C ILE A 99 -24.80 23.52 -16.28
N PRO A 100 -23.97 24.51 -16.68
CA PRO A 100 -24.40 25.88 -16.80
C PRO A 100 -25.34 26.10 -18.02
N GLU A 101 -26.07 27.18 -17.99
CA GLU A 101 -26.80 27.70 -19.16
C GLU A 101 -25.84 27.98 -20.32
N ASN A 102 -26.27 27.76 -21.53
CA ASN A 102 -25.51 27.94 -22.77
C ASN A 102 -24.28 26.99 -22.90
N TYR A 103 -24.30 25.81 -22.24
CA TYR A 103 -23.23 24.82 -22.29
C TYR A 103 -22.86 24.42 -23.74
N GLU A 104 -23.86 24.05 -24.56
CA GLU A 104 -23.67 23.68 -25.97
C GLU A 104 -23.19 24.86 -26.81
N ARG A 105 -23.76 26.04 -26.58
CA ARG A 105 -23.40 27.29 -27.30
C ARG A 105 -21.94 27.70 -27.03
N ASP A 106 -21.50 27.59 -25.81
CA ASP A 106 -20.12 27.96 -25.48
C ASP A 106 -19.14 26.99 -26.13
N ILE A 107 -19.38 25.67 -26.07
CA ILE A 107 -18.56 24.68 -26.76
C ILE A 107 -18.53 24.91 -28.27
N THR A 108 -19.67 25.19 -28.87
CA THR A 108 -19.76 25.44 -30.32
C THR A 108 -18.97 26.70 -30.73
N ASN A 109 -18.93 27.69 -29.85
CA ASN A 109 -18.17 28.94 -30.06
C ASN A 109 -16.67 28.82 -29.65
N GLY A 110 -16.18 27.61 -29.30
CA GLY A 110 -14.80 27.36 -28.87
C GLY A 110 -14.46 27.89 -27.47
N ARG A 111 -15.48 28.18 -26.65
CA ARG A 111 -15.31 28.57 -25.24
C ARG A 111 -15.45 27.36 -24.35
N LEU A 112 -14.65 27.31 -23.28
CA LEU A 112 -14.75 26.23 -22.26
C LEU A 112 -15.81 26.61 -21.22
N PRO A 113 -16.91 25.85 -21.12
CA PRO A 113 -17.95 26.10 -20.11
C PRO A 113 -17.42 25.74 -18.71
N ARG A 114 -17.90 26.44 -17.69
CA ARG A 114 -17.54 26.18 -16.29
C ARG A 114 -18.57 25.26 -15.67
N ILE A 115 -18.27 23.98 -15.57
CA ILE A 115 -19.10 22.98 -14.87
C ILE A 115 -18.72 23.01 -13.38
N LEU A 116 -19.72 23.13 -12.51
CA LEU A 116 -19.53 23.06 -11.06
C LEU A 116 -19.72 21.62 -10.59
N VAL A 117 -18.75 21.10 -9.84
CA VAL A 117 -18.83 19.80 -9.17
C VAL A 117 -18.78 20.04 -7.66
N SER A 118 -19.85 19.70 -6.96
CA SER A 118 -19.98 19.84 -5.50
C SER A 118 -19.97 18.44 -4.88
N ALA A 119 -19.12 18.22 -3.90
CA ALA A 119 -18.95 16.91 -3.27
C ALA A 119 -19.24 16.95 -1.78
N ASN A 120 -19.79 15.84 -1.27
CA ASN A 120 -20.03 15.66 0.17
C ASN A 120 -18.69 15.52 0.92
N ALA A 121 -18.38 16.48 1.78
CA ALA A 121 -17.16 16.49 2.58
C ALA A 121 -17.22 15.50 3.77
N VAL A 122 -18.39 15.03 4.17
CA VAL A 122 -18.56 14.07 5.28
C VAL A 122 -17.95 12.71 4.91
N ASN A 123 -18.13 12.29 3.65
CA ASN A 123 -17.43 11.13 3.11
C ASN A 123 -16.33 11.60 2.15
N GLY A 124 -15.22 12.10 2.71
CA GLY A 124 -14.12 12.70 1.95
C GLY A 124 -13.56 11.81 0.85
N THR A 125 -13.58 10.49 1.04
CA THR A 125 -13.06 9.54 0.05
C THR A 125 -14.02 9.41 -1.15
N LYS A 126 -15.33 9.26 -0.92
CA LYS A 126 -16.33 9.24 -2.00
C LYS A 126 -16.40 10.57 -2.73
N GLY A 127 -16.37 11.68 -1.97
CA GLY A 127 -16.40 13.02 -2.53
C GLY A 127 -15.19 13.32 -3.43
N SER A 128 -13.98 13.06 -2.95
CA SER A 128 -12.75 13.35 -3.71
C SER A 128 -12.59 12.46 -4.95
N MET A 129 -12.83 11.16 -4.82
CA MET A 129 -12.74 10.25 -5.97
C MET A 129 -13.88 10.45 -6.96
N GLY A 130 -15.11 10.70 -6.47
CA GLY A 130 -16.23 11.03 -7.33
C GLY A 130 -15.99 12.29 -8.15
N SER A 131 -15.45 13.33 -7.53
CA SER A 131 -15.07 14.56 -8.23
C SER A 131 -13.98 14.31 -9.28
N ALA A 132 -12.99 13.47 -8.99
CA ALA A 132 -11.92 13.13 -9.93
C ALA A 132 -12.47 12.32 -11.14
N TYR A 133 -13.33 11.34 -10.91
CA TYR A 133 -13.95 10.56 -11.97
C TYR A 133 -14.87 11.42 -12.85
N LEU A 134 -15.66 12.31 -12.24
CA LEU A 134 -16.48 13.27 -12.97
C LEU A 134 -15.64 14.22 -13.82
N ALA A 135 -14.55 14.75 -13.26
CA ALA A 135 -13.64 15.61 -14.00
C ALA A 135 -13.06 14.91 -15.25
N ASN A 136 -12.73 13.63 -15.17
CA ASN A 136 -12.27 12.85 -16.32
C ASN A 136 -13.38 12.67 -17.36
N ILE A 137 -14.59 12.29 -16.95
CA ILE A 137 -15.73 12.12 -17.86
C ILE A 137 -16.08 13.44 -18.55
N ILE A 138 -16.10 14.55 -17.79
CA ILE A 138 -16.38 15.89 -18.32
C ILE A 138 -15.30 16.30 -19.32
N ASN A 139 -14.03 16.14 -18.98
CA ASN A 139 -12.91 16.47 -19.86
C ASN A 139 -12.94 15.66 -21.17
N ASP A 140 -13.22 14.38 -21.09
CA ASP A 140 -13.31 13.52 -22.28
C ASP A 140 -14.52 13.89 -23.15
N ASN A 141 -15.66 14.25 -22.55
CA ASN A 141 -16.83 14.74 -23.28
C ASN A 141 -16.53 16.09 -23.97
N LEU A 142 -15.85 17.02 -23.28
CA LEU A 142 -15.45 18.32 -23.83
C LEU A 142 -14.48 18.15 -25.01
N LYS A 143 -13.48 17.30 -24.89
CA LYS A 143 -12.52 17.02 -25.97
C LYS A 143 -13.25 16.49 -27.23
N GLU A 144 -14.14 15.52 -27.07
CA GLU A 144 -14.88 14.98 -28.20
C GLU A 144 -15.83 16.01 -28.84
N ALA A 145 -16.50 16.84 -28.03
CA ALA A 145 -17.39 17.87 -28.51
C ALA A 145 -16.63 18.97 -29.29
N VAL A 146 -15.48 19.39 -28.82
CA VAL A 146 -14.60 20.36 -29.52
C VAL A 146 -14.03 19.76 -30.80
N HIS A 147 -13.62 18.47 -30.79
CA HIS A 147 -13.11 17.80 -32.00
C HIS A 147 -14.17 17.48 -33.05
N ALA A 148 -15.45 17.36 -32.66
CA ALA A 148 -16.56 17.16 -33.61
C ALA A 148 -16.83 18.43 -34.46
N ASN A 149 -16.52 19.61 -33.92
CA ASN A 149 -16.72 20.89 -34.59
C ASN A 149 -15.52 21.37 -35.42
N THR A 150 -14.34 20.81 -35.19
CA THR A 150 -13.15 21.10 -36.01
C THR A 150 -12.84 19.87 -36.85
N ALA A 151 -13.10 19.97 -38.18
CA ALA A 151 -12.79 18.95 -39.20
C ALA A 151 -11.24 18.82 -39.41
N VAL A 152 -10.47 18.58 -38.35
CA VAL A 152 -9.02 18.39 -38.43
C VAL A 152 -8.67 17.15 -37.61
N ASN A 153 -8.23 16.12 -38.33
CA ASN A 153 -7.54 14.89 -37.90
C ASN A 153 -8.08 14.21 -36.60
N LYS A 154 -8.83 13.16 -36.82
CA LYS A 154 -9.16 12.14 -35.83
C LYS A 154 -7.90 11.41 -35.33
N GLU A 155 -7.07 12.02 -34.52
CA GLU A 155 -6.28 11.28 -33.56
C GLU A 155 -7.20 10.90 -32.41
N LYS A 156 -7.70 9.66 -32.44
CA LYS A 156 -8.33 9.02 -31.30
C LYS A 156 -7.33 9.03 -30.17
N LEU A 157 -7.45 9.95 -29.21
CA LEU A 157 -6.78 9.86 -27.93
C LEU A 157 -7.36 8.65 -27.20
N THR A 158 -6.72 7.50 -27.42
CA THR A 158 -7.01 6.28 -26.68
C THR A 158 -6.12 6.34 -25.46
N THR A 159 -6.68 6.53 -24.27
CA THR A 159 -5.96 6.38 -23.02
C THR A 159 -5.60 4.91 -22.84
N PHE A 160 -4.33 4.58 -23.00
CA PHE A 160 -3.83 3.23 -22.84
C PHE A 160 -3.24 3.11 -21.44
N SER A 161 -3.90 2.35 -20.56
CA SER A 161 -3.28 1.96 -19.29
C SER A 161 -2.19 0.93 -19.59
N LEU A 162 -0.92 1.37 -19.54
CA LEU A 162 0.24 0.53 -19.85
C LEU A 162 0.41 -0.64 -18.86
N TYR A 163 0.04 -0.43 -17.60
CA TYR A 163 0.16 -1.41 -16.52
C TYR A 163 -1.18 -1.51 -15.79
N ASN A 164 -1.54 -2.71 -15.33
CA ASN A 164 -2.81 -2.98 -14.68
C ASN A 164 -4.02 -2.49 -15.54
N LYS A 165 -4.21 -3.10 -16.70
CA LYS A 165 -5.23 -2.72 -17.69
C LYS A 165 -6.64 -2.66 -17.11
N GLY A 166 -6.95 -3.49 -16.12
CA GLY A 166 -8.24 -3.51 -15.42
C GLY A 166 -8.36 -2.47 -14.31
N GLN A 167 -7.30 -1.68 -14.03
CA GLN A 167 -7.22 -0.75 -12.89
C GLN A 167 -7.64 -1.41 -11.55
N ASP A 168 -7.42 -2.72 -11.44
CA ASP A 168 -7.79 -3.50 -10.25
C ASP A 168 -6.89 -3.09 -9.07
N TYR A 169 -7.51 -2.58 -8.02
CA TYR A 169 -6.84 -2.16 -6.80
C TYR A 169 -6.09 -3.30 -6.10
N LYS A 170 -6.53 -4.55 -6.29
CA LYS A 170 -5.87 -5.74 -5.73
C LYS A 170 -4.44 -5.89 -6.24
N VAL A 171 -4.22 -5.65 -7.55
CA VAL A 171 -2.87 -5.69 -8.15
C VAL A 171 -1.93 -4.69 -7.48
N PHE A 172 -2.45 -3.51 -7.12
CA PHE A 172 -1.70 -2.46 -6.44
C PHE A 172 -1.42 -2.79 -4.97
N MET A 173 -2.35 -3.45 -4.27
CA MET A 173 -2.23 -3.77 -2.83
C MET A 173 -1.37 -4.97 -2.53
N ILE A 174 -1.45 -6.04 -3.33
CA ILE A 174 -0.77 -7.31 -3.06
C ILE A 174 0.72 -7.15 -2.73
N PRO A 175 1.54 -6.43 -3.54
CA PRO A 175 2.96 -6.21 -3.22
C PRO A 175 3.18 -5.48 -1.89
N ALA A 176 2.28 -4.58 -1.53
CA ALA A 176 2.38 -3.81 -0.30
C ALA A 176 2.00 -4.62 0.95
N LEU A 177 1.03 -5.54 0.84
CA LEU A 177 0.67 -6.46 1.93
C LEU A 177 1.82 -7.42 2.27
N MET A 178 2.61 -7.82 1.27
CA MET A 178 3.82 -8.62 1.49
C MET A 178 4.82 -7.92 2.41
N ALA A 179 4.93 -6.57 2.32
CA ALA A 179 5.78 -5.79 3.23
C ALA A 179 5.36 -5.95 4.70
N ILE A 180 4.06 -5.87 4.98
CA ILE A 180 3.52 -6.02 6.35
C ILE A 180 3.91 -7.37 6.92
N LEU A 181 3.76 -8.44 6.14
CA LEU A 181 4.11 -9.79 6.57
C LEU A 181 5.60 -9.94 6.87
N ILE A 182 6.47 -9.42 6.01
CA ILE A 182 7.93 -9.47 6.27
C ILE A 182 8.27 -8.73 7.55
N VAL A 183 7.74 -7.52 7.76
CA VAL A 183 7.97 -6.72 8.97
C VAL A 183 7.52 -7.48 10.21
N MET A 184 6.38 -8.14 10.13
CA MET A 184 5.85 -8.92 11.23
C MET A 184 6.73 -10.13 11.57
N PHE A 185 7.17 -10.89 10.58
CA PHE A 185 7.97 -12.09 10.81
C PHE A 185 9.45 -11.78 11.12
N CYS A 186 10.03 -10.75 10.52
CA CYS A 186 11.44 -10.41 10.72
C CYS A 186 11.72 -9.33 11.76
N GLY A 187 10.73 -8.47 12.06
CA GLY A 187 10.88 -7.41 13.06
C GLY A 187 10.24 -7.79 14.39
N PHE A 188 8.94 -8.08 14.36
CA PHE A 188 8.14 -8.27 15.55
C PHE A 188 8.48 -9.58 16.31
N LEU A 189 8.50 -10.73 15.60
CA LEU A 189 8.73 -12.02 16.26
C LEU A 189 10.15 -12.16 16.88
N PRO A 190 11.26 -11.78 16.19
CA PRO A 190 12.58 -11.84 16.81
C PRO A 190 12.69 -10.91 18.03
N ALA A 191 12.10 -9.70 17.96
CA ALA A 191 12.11 -8.77 19.07
C ALA A 191 11.46 -9.39 20.32
N LEU A 192 10.27 -9.99 20.16
CA LEU A 192 9.57 -10.67 21.27
C LEU A 192 10.32 -11.89 21.78
N ASN A 193 10.92 -12.69 20.90
CA ASN A 193 11.70 -13.86 21.30
C ASN A 193 12.88 -13.46 22.19
N ILE A 194 13.64 -12.44 21.78
CA ILE A 194 14.83 -11.99 22.54
C ILE A 194 14.41 -11.42 23.90
N VAL A 195 13.35 -10.60 23.94
CA VAL A 195 12.87 -10.03 25.20
C VAL A 195 12.29 -11.13 26.11
N GLY A 196 11.60 -12.11 25.54
CA GLY A 196 11.12 -13.26 26.31
C GLY A 196 12.25 -14.07 26.94
N GLU A 197 13.38 -14.25 26.25
CA GLU A 197 14.56 -14.87 26.84
C GLU A 197 15.22 -14.01 27.93
N LYS A 198 15.17 -12.67 27.82
CA LYS A 198 15.62 -11.77 28.90
C LYS A 198 14.71 -11.91 30.12
N GLU A 199 13.41 -11.89 29.92
CA GLU A 199 12.41 -11.97 30.98
C GLU A 199 12.48 -13.28 31.75
N ASN A 200 12.78 -14.37 31.04
CA ASN A 200 12.98 -15.69 31.62
C ASN A 200 14.41 -15.95 32.17
N GLY A 201 15.33 -14.98 32.08
CA GLY A 201 16.70 -15.10 32.53
C GLY A 201 17.60 -16.03 31.70
N THR A 202 17.08 -16.62 30.60
CA THR A 202 17.86 -17.55 29.76
C THR A 202 18.95 -16.87 28.95
N ILE A 203 18.82 -15.57 28.69
CA ILE A 203 19.85 -14.80 27.97
C ILE A 203 21.14 -14.66 28.80
N GLU A 204 21.05 -14.63 30.14
CA GLU A 204 22.18 -14.54 31.04
C GLU A 204 23.05 -15.79 30.96
N GLN A 205 22.44 -16.96 30.86
CA GLN A 205 23.16 -18.24 30.67
C GLN A 205 23.98 -18.24 29.37
N ILE A 206 23.47 -17.59 28.33
CA ILE A 206 24.18 -17.48 27.04
C ILE A 206 25.30 -16.45 27.13
N ASN A 207 25.10 -15.36 27.87
CA ASN A 207 26.07 -14.28 28.00
C ASN A 207 27.35 -14.72 28.71
N VAL A 208 27.30 -15.72 29.61
CA VAL A 208 28.50 -16.28 30.26
C VAL A 208 29.28 -17.25 29.35
N THR A 209 28.70 -17.62 28.19
CA THR A 209 29.44 -18.48 27.24
C THR A 209 30.43 -17.65 26.39
N PRO A 210 31.53 -18.25 25.88
CA PRO A 210 32.52 -17.57 25.07
C PRO A 210 32.10 -17.31 23.62
N ILE A 211 30.78 -17.04 23.40
CA ILE A 211 30.22 -16.79 22.08
C ILE A 211 30.29 -15.29 21.77
N SER A 212 30.71 -14.91 20.54
CA SER A 212 30.71 -13.52 20.11
C SER A 212 29.28 -12.98 19.95
N LYS A 213 29.10 -11.67 20.24
CA LYS A 213 27.80 -10.98 20.14
C LYS A 213 27.19 -11.12 18.75
N SER A 214 27.99 -10.94 17.71
CA SER A 214 27.56 -11.05 16.33
C SER A 214 27.11 -12.46 15.96
N THR A 215 27.86 -13.49 16.39
CA THR A 215 27.46 -14.89 16.16
C THR A 215 26.12 -15.23 16.80
N PHE A 216 25.90 -14.77 18.03
CA PHE A 216 24.64 -14.95 18.74
C PHE A 216 23.46 -14.27 17.99
N ILE A 217 23.61 -13.00 17.64
CA ILE A 217 22.61 -12.21 16.93
C ILE A 217 22.27 -12.86 15.57
N ILE A 218 23.26 -13.19 14.77
CA ILE A 218 23.06 -13.81 13.46
C ILE A 218 22.34 -15.15 13.59
N ALA A 219 22.78 -16.00 14.55
CA ALA A 219 22.13 -17.29 14.79
C ALA A 219 20.64 -17.15 15.15
N LYS A 220 20.28 -16.08 15.87
CA LYS A 220 18.88 -15.79 16.21
C LYS A 220 18.05 -15.28 15.04
N LEU A 221 18.64 -14.52 14.14
CA LEU A 221 17.87 -13.88 13.04
C LEU A 221 17.70 -14.78 11.81
N ILE A 222 18.66 -15.65 11.51
CA ILE A 222 18.61 -16.55 10.34
C ILE A 222 17.29 -17.32 10.23
N PRO A 223 16.76 -17.95 11.28
CA PRO A 223 15.49 -18.65 11.17
C PRO A 223 14.33 -17.77 10.71
N TYR A 224 14.25 -16.54 11.20
CA TYR A 224 13.22 -15.58 10.82
C TYR A 224 13.36 -15.08 9.39
N TRP A 225 14.61 -14.92 8.88
CA TRP A 225 14.85 -14.61 7.48
C TRP A 225 14.37 -15.74 6.56
N ILE A 226 14.66 -16.99 6.93
CA ILE A 226 14.17 -18.17 6.19
C ILE A 226 12.64 -18.24 6.22
N ILE A 227 12.03 -18.00 7.38
CA ILE A 227 10.57 -17.95 7.53
C ILE A 227 9.97 -16.88 6.63
N SER A 228 10.57 -15.68 6.58
CA SER A 228 10.04 -14.62 5.71
C SER A 228 10.12 -14.96 4.23
N MET A 229 11.15 -15.69 3.79
CA MET A 229 11.22 -16.18 2.41
C MET A 229 10.14 -17.23 2.12
N ILE A 230 9.86 -18.11 3.08
CA ILE A 230 8.76 -19.09 2.98
C ILE A 230 7.41 -18.34 2.90
N VAL A 231 7.21 -17.34 3.76
CA VAL A 231 6.00 -16.50 3.76
C VAL A 231 5.83 -15.78 2.41
N MET A 232 6.92 -15.24 1.84
CA MET A 232 6.89 -14.65 0.49
C MET A 232 6.46 -15.66 -0.57
N THR A 233 6.97 -16.88 -0.51
CA THR A 233 6.55 -17.96 -1.41
C THR A 233 5.07 -18.25 -1.27
N ILE A 234 4.56 -18.35 -0.05
CA ILE A 234 3.12 -18.54 0.23
C ILE A 234 2.31 -17.37 -0.36
N CYS A 235 2.78 -16.13 -0.20
CA CYS A 235 2.10 -14.95 -0.75
C CYS A 235 2.06 -14.97 -2.29
N PHE A 236 3.13 -15.38 -2.97
CA PHE A 236 3.12 -15.54 -4.43
C PHE A 236 2.16 -16.64 -4.88
N LEU A 237 2.12 -17.76 -4.17
CA LEU A 237 1.16 -18.83 -4.45
C LEU A 237 -0.28 -18.37 -4.26
N LEU A 238 -0.57 -17.65 -3.17
CA LEU A 238 -1.90 -17.08 -2.92
C LEU A 238 -2.29 -16.03 -3.97
N SER A 239 -1.34 -15.17 -4.37
CA SER A 239 -1.56 -14.20 -5.44
C SER A 239 -1.96 -14.88 -6.76
N TRP A 240 -1.30 -15.98 -7.09
CA TRP A 240 -1.62 -16.75 -8.29
C TRP A 240 -2.93 -17.53 -8.17
N ILE A 241 -3.14 -18.28 -7.08
CA ILE A 241 -4.31 -19.17 -6.92
C ILE A 241 -5.61 -18.38 -6.72
N VAL A 242 -5.58 -17.34 -5.87
CA VAL A 242 -6.80 -16.61 -5.48
C VAL A 242 -7.16 -15.50 -6.46
N TYR A 243 -6.15 -14.80 -6.98
CA TYR A 243 -6.35 -13.61 -7.83
C TYR A 243 -5.95 -13.81 -9.28
N GLY A 244 -5.27 -14.91 -9.63
CA GLY A 244 -4.72 -15.11 -10.98
C GLY A 244 -3.60 -14.13 -11.33
N ILE A 245 -3.02 -13.44 -10.33
CA ILE A 245 -2.01 -12.39 -10.53
C ILE A 245 -0.62 -13.01 -10.33
N THR A 246 0.20 -12.92 -11.37
CA THR A 246 1.61 -13.36 -11.35
C THR A 246 2.55 -12.17 -11.49
N PRO A 247 3.77 -12.24 -10.94
CA PRO A 247 4.78 -11.23 -11.18
C PRO A 247 5.16 -11.14 -12.67
N GLU A 248 5.14 -9.94 -13.24
CA GLU A 248 5.59 -9.68 -14.61
C GLU A 248 7.13 -9.66 -14.73
N GLY A 249 7.83 -9.36 -13.63
CA GLY A 249 9.29 -9.29 -13.60
C GLY A 249 9.97 -10.50 -12.96
N ASN A 250 11.29 -10.41 -12.81
CA ASN A 250 12.09 -11.50 -12.28
C ASN A 250 11.82 -11.72 -10.77
N ILE A 251 11.36 -12.91 -10.44
CA ILE A 251 11.05 -13.33 -9.05
C ILE A 251 12.30 -13.21 -8.13
N LEU A 252 13.51 -13.44 -8.65
CA LEU A 252 14.73 -13.33 -7.84
C LEU A 252 14.94 -11.89 -7.31
N LEU A 253 14.58 -10.87 -8.09
CA LEU A 253 14.64 -9.48 -7.66
C LEU A 253 13.66 -9.20 -6.52
N LEU A 254 12.48 -9.80 -6.56
CA LEU A 254 11.48 -9.69 -5.49
C LEU A 254 11.97 -10.32 -4.18
N TYR A 255 12.60 -11.50 -4.25
CA TYR A 255 13.23 -12.12 -3.08
C TYR A 255 14.41 -11.32 -2.54
N MET A 256 15.20 -10.70 -3.42
CA MET A 256 16.30 -9.81 -3.00
C MET A 256 15.78 -8.60 -2.22
N LEU A 257 14.74 -7.92 -2.73
CA LEU A 257 14.09 -6.82 -2.01
C LEU A 257 13.52 -7.29 -0.67
N ALA A 258 12.86 -8.46 -0.65
CA ALA A 258 12.33 -9.05 0.57
C ALA A 258 13.41 -9.33 1.61
N MET A 259 14.57 -9.84 1.18
CA MET A 259 15.71 -10.09 2.08
C MET A 259 16.26 -8.78 2.66
N LEU A 260 16.41 -7.74 1.84
CA LEU A 260 16.88 -6.43 2.32
C LEU A 260 15.93 -5.80 3.34
N LEU A 261 14.61 -5.91 3.11
CA LEU A 261 13.62 -5.46 4.08
C LEU A 261 13.66 -6.31 5.36
N ALA A 262 13.79 -7.63 5.24
CA ALA A 262 13.91 -8.55 6.37
C ALA A 262 15.15 -8.22 7.24
N LEU A 263 16.29 -7.94 6.60
CA LEU A 263 17.51 -7.50 7.28
C LEU A 263 17.30 -6.16 8.00
N THR A 264 16.61 -5.21 7.38
CA THR A 264 16.35 -3.91 7.98
C THR A 264 15.49 -4.02 9.23
N PHE A 265 14.35 -4.71 9.12
CA PHE A 265 13.42 -4.83 10.25
C PHE A 265 13.92 -5.75 11.35
N SER A 266 14.70 -6.76 11.03
CA SER A 266 15.36 -7.58 12.05
C SER A 266 16.34 -6.75 12.88
N GLY A 267 17.08 -5.82 12.26
CA GLY A 267 17.94 -4.87 12.97
C GLY A 267 17.12 -3.93 13.87
N ILE A 268 16.03 -3.34 13.37
CA ILE A 268 15.12 -2.49 14.15
C ILE A 268 14.53 -3.26 15.33
N GLY A 269 14.05 -4.47 15.10
CA GLY A 269 13.50 -5.35 16.14
C GLY A 269 14.52 -5.66 17.24
N LEU A 270 15.79 -5.90 16.85
CA LEU A 270 16.89 -6.09 17.79
C LEU A 270 17.15 -4.83 18.62
N VAL A 271 17.21 -3.65 18.00
CA VAL A 271 17.39 -2.39 18.74
C VAL A 271 16.30 -2.24 19.79
N ILE A 272 15.02 -2.42 19.39
CA ILE A 272 13.90 -2.32 20.32
C ILE A 272 14.03 -3.36 21.44
N SER A 273 14.39 -4.60 21.12
CA SER A 273 14.57 -5.66 22.12
C SER A 273 15.70 -5.35 23.12
N ASN A 274 16.74 -4.66 22.68
CA ASN A 274 17.85 -4.29 23.55
C ASN A 274 17.44 -3.29 24.64
N TYR A 275 16.57 -2.35 24.32
CA TYR A 275 16.05 -1.34 25.25
C TYR A 275 14.81 -1.79 26.04
N SER A 276 14.14 -2.85 25.62
CA SER A 276 12.96 -3.38 26.32
C SER A 276 13.35 -4.36 27.43
N ARG A 277 12.68 -4.24 28.59
CA ARG A 277 12.87 -5.12 29.74
C ARG A 277 11.85 -6.25 29.80
N VAL A 278 10.63 -5.97 29.38
CA VAL A 278 9.51 -6.92 29.40
C VAL A 278 8.89 -7.07 28.01
N MET A 279 8.32 -8.23 27.74
CA MET A 279 7.75 -8.56 26.42
C MET A 279 6.65 -7.58 26.00
N GLN A 280 5.81 -7.15 26.92
CA GLN A 280 4.75 -6.18 26.65
C GLN A 280 5.30 -4.85 26.13
N GLN A 281 6.37 -4.33 26.73
CA GLN A 281 7.01 -3.09 26.28
C GLN A 281 7.53 -3.23 24.84
N ALA A 282 8.23 -4.31 24.53
CA ALA A 282 8.71 -4.57 23.17
C ALA A 282 7.57 -4.67 22.16
N MET A 283 6.48 -5.32 22.55
CA MET A 283 5.29 -5.48 21.73
C MET A 283 4.66 -4.12 21.38
N PHE A 284 4.43 -3.24 22.36
CA PHE A 284 3.85 -1.93 22.13
C PHE A 284 4.73 -1.03 21.27
N VAL A 285 6.03 -1.00 21.53
CA VAL A 285 6.99 -0.19 20.76
C VAL A 285 7.07 -0.68 19.31
N MET A 286 7.20 -2.01 19.12
CA MET A 286 7.23 -2.59 17.77
C MET A 286 5.93 -2.34 17.01
N TRP A 287 4.78 -2.50 17.68
CA TRP A 287 3.48 -2.24 17.08
C TRP A 287 3.36 -0.77 16.64
N PHE A 288 3.74 0.16 17.51
CA PHE A 288 3.71 1.60 17.20
C PHE A 288 4.61 1.93 16.00
N VAL A 289 5.85 1.44 16.00
CA VAL A 289 6.79 1.65 14.88
C VAL A 289 6.21 1.06 13.59
N MET A 290 5.68 -0.16 13.65
CA MET A 290 5.08 -0.83 12.49
C MET A 290 3.90 -0.03 11.92
N VAL A 291 2.97 0.45 12.75
CA VAL A 291 1.81 1.25 12.31
C VAL A 291 2.27 2.56 11.67
N CYS A 292 3.20 3.30 12.31
CA CYS A 292 3.73 4.53 11.73
C CYS A 292 4.40 4.29 10.37
N MET A 293 5.20 3.22 10.25
CA MET A 293 5.86 2.85 9.00
C MET A 293 4.84 2.46 7.91
N ILE A 294 3.78 1.72 8.25
CA ILE A 294 2.72 1.33 7.31
C ILE A 294 1.98 2.55 6.78
N LEU A 295 1.53 3.46 7.66
CA LEU A 295 0.77 4.65 7.27
C LEU A 295 1.59 5.57 6.35
N LEU A 296 2.90 5.71 6.62
CA LEU A 296 3.81 6.54 5.84
C LEU A 296 4.52 5.78 4.69
N SER A 297 4.11 4.56 4.37
CA SER A 297 4.78 3.74 3.35
C SER A 297 4.30 3.97 1.92
N GLY A 298 3.17 4.65 1.73
CA GLY A 298 2.51 4.72 0.42
C GLY A 298 1.64 3.49 0.10
N LEU A 299 1.32 2.68 1.13
CA LEU A 299 0.46 1.50 0.97
C LEU A 299 -0.98 1.91 0.68
N PHE A 300 -1.56 2.75 1.54
CA PHE A 300 -2.95 3.19 1.43
C PHE A 300 -3.09 4.46 0.60
N THR A 301 -2.24 5.45 0.85
CA THR A 301 -2.25 6.76 0.17
C THR A 301 -0.98 6.93 -0.65
N PRO A 302 -1.04 7.26 -1.94
CA PRO A 302 0.16 7.55 -2.73
C PRO A 302 1.00 8.63 -2.05
N VAL A 303 2.32 8.43 -2.00
CA VAL A 303 3.25 9.39 -1.35
C VAL A 303 3.15 10.79 -1.99
N SER A 304 2.87 10.85 -3.30
CA SER A 304 2.67 12.12 -4.02
C SER A 304 1.47 12.94 -3.56
N SER A 305 0.52 12.33 -2.86
CA SER A 305 -0.69 13.00 -2.33
C SER A 305 -0.54 13.40 -0.87
N MET A 306 0.62 13.14 -0.25
CA MET A 306 0.89 13.49 1.14
C MET A 306 1.36 14.95 1.24
N PRO A 307 1.13 15.64 2.38
CA PRO A 307 1.69 16.96 2.63
C PRO A 307 3.23 16.90 2.74
N ASP A 308 3.91 18.03 2.45
CA ASP A 308 5.38 18.09 2.34
C ASP A 308 6.12 17.57 3.58
N TRP A 309 5.62 17.87 4.79
CA TRP A 309 6.21 17.37 6.03
C TRP A 309 6.16 15.84 6.12
N ALA A 310 5.08 15.21 5.65
CA ALA A 310 4.93 13.76 5.64
C ALA A 310 5.84 13.13 4.56
N ILE A 311 5.97 13.76 3.39
CA ILE A 311 6.91 13.34 2.34
C ILE A 311 8.34 13.30 2.87
N CYS A 312 8.75 14.33 3.65
CA CYS A 312 10.07 14.36 4.29
C CYS A 312 10.27 13.15 5.23
N ILE A 313 9.29 12.82 6.07
CA ILE A 313 9.36 11.67 6.97
C ILE A 313 9.38 10.35 6.20
N THR A 314 8.66 10.23 5.08
CA THR A 314 8.66 9.00 4.26
C THR A 314 10.03 8.66 3.69
N THR A 315 10.95 9.62 3.55
CA THR A 315 12.32 9.34 3.07
C THR A 315 13.12 8.46 4.03
N ILE A 316 12.78 8.48 5.33
CA ILE A 316 13.42 7.66 6.37
C ILE A 316 12.70 6.30 6.52
N ASN A 317 11.63 6.06 5.79
CA ASN A 317 10.82 4.85 5.88
C ASN A 317 11.30 3.76 4.90
N PRO A 318 11.90 2.66 5.36
CA PRO A 318 12.35 1.58 4.48
C PRO A 318 11.20 0.86 3.76
N MET A 319 9.98 0.83 4.34
CA MET A 319 8.82 0.20 3.69
C MET A 319 8.43 0.90 2.39
N LYS A 320 8.59 2.22 2.30
CA LYS A 320 8.35 2.99 1.06
C LYS A 320 9.18 2.45 -0.09
N TYR A 321 10.49 2.32 0.11
CA TYR A 321 11.41 1.84 -0.93
C TYR A 321 11.13 0.40 -1.33
N PHE A 322 10.76 -0.43 -0.37
CA PHE A 322 10.37 -1.80 -0.66
C PHE A 322 9.10 -1.87 -1.50
N ILE A 323 8.04 -1.14 -1.12
CA ILE A 323 6.76 -1.14 -1.84
C ILE A 323 6.94 -0.60 -3.25
N ASP A 324 7.71 0.48 -3.43
CA ASP A 324 8.00 1.05 -4.74
C ASP A 324 8.80 0.07 -5.62
N GLY A 325 9.82 -0.57 -5.06
CA GLY A 325 10.61 -1.60 -5.75
C GLY A 325 9.77 -2.82 -6.12
N MET A 326 8.97 -3.31 -5.18
CA MET A 326 8.06 -4.44 -5.40
C MET A 326 7.04 -4.14 -6.50
N ARG A 327 6.40 -2.97 -6.49
CA ARG A 327 5.45 -2.55 -7.54
C ARG A 327 6.14 -2.41 -8.90
N THR A 328 7.37 -1.91 -8.91
CA THR A 328 8.14 -1.75 -10.16
C THR A 328 8.46 -3.10 -10.79
N VAL A 329 8.85 -4.10 -10.02
CA VAL A 329 9.16 -5.44 -10.54
C VAL A 329 7.89 -6.25 -10.75
N PHE A 330 6.99 -6.29 -9.76
CA PHE A 330 5.82 -7.16 -9.76
C PHE A 330 4.78 -6.75 -10.81
N ILE A 331 4.51 -5.42 -10.93
CA ILE A 331 3.45 -4.92 -11.82
C ILE A 331 4.00 -4.48 -13.18
N LYS A 332 5.17 -3.80 -13.18
CA LYS A 332 5.74 -3.19 -14.40
C LYS A 332 6.76 -4.06 -15.10
N GLY A 333 7.14 -5.22 -14.53
CA GLY A 333 8.19 -6.07 -15.10
C GLY A 333 9.58 -5.43 -15.11
N GLY A 334 9.84 -4.49 -14.18
CA GLY A 334 11.08 -3.73 -14.13
C GLY A 334 12.32 -4.60 -13.92
N THR A 335 13.43 -4.17 -14.52
CA THR A 335 14.74 -4.81 -14.38
C THR A 335 15.49 -4.28 -13.15
N PHE A 336 16.65 -4.88 -12.82
CA PHE A 336 17.49 -4.44 -11.71
C PHE A 336 17.88 -2.95 -11.79
N GLY A 337 18.15 -2.44 -13.00
CA GLY A 337 18.47 -1.03 -13.21
C GLY A 337 17.35 -0.08 -12.77
N ASN A 338 16.08 -0.49 -12.96
CA ASN A 338 14.91 0.32 -12.59
C ASN A 338 14.69 0.43 -11.06
N ILE A 339 15.17 -0.54 -10.29
CA ILE A 339 15.02 -0.60 -8.82
C ILE A 339 16.31 -0.29 -8.06
N LEU A 340 17.36 0.16 -8.76
CA LEU A 340 18.66 0.44 -8.14
C LEU A 340 18.56 1.46 -6.98
N PRO A 341 17.83 2.59 -7.12
CA PRO A 341 17.68 3.55 -6.01
C PRO A 341 16.98 2.93 -4.77
N GLN A 342 15.95 2.10 -4.98
CA GLN A 342 15.24 1.44 -3.90
C GLN A 342 16.10 0.38 -3.22
N THR A 343 16.83 -0.39 -4.01
CA THR A 343 17.75 -1.43 -3.51
C THR A 343 18.90 -0.83 -2.69
N THR A 344 19.51 0.26 -3.18
CA THR A 344 20.59 0.95 -2.45
C THR A 344 20.10 1.57 -1.15
N ALA A 345 18.92 2.21 -1.16
CA ALA A 345 18.32 2.74 0.05
C ALA A 345 18.06 1.64 1.09
N LEU A 346 17.44 0.53 0.70
CA LEU A 346 17.20 -0.61 1.59
C LEU A 346 18.51 -1.23 2.13
N ALA A 347 19.55 -1.33 1.31
CA ALA A 347 20.85 -1.82 1.74
C ALA A 347 21.49 -0.90 2.80
N VAL A 348 21.39 0.42 2.63
CA VAL A 348 21.85 1.41 3.61
C VAL A 348 21.06 1.29 4.91
N PHE A 349 19.73 1.19 4.86
CA PHE A 349 18.90 0.98 6.05
C PHE A 349 19.24 -0.33 6.75
N ALA A 350 19.44 -1.42 6.01
CA ALA A 350 19.81 -2.71 6.57
C ALA A 350 21.18 -2.62 7.28
N ALA A 351 22.16 -2.01 6.66
CA ALA A 351 23.48 -1.81 7.26
C ALA A 351 23.39 -0.95 8.53
N ALA A 352 22.69 0.19 8.47
CA ALA A 352 22.53 1.09 9.60
C ALA A 352 21.81 0.41 10.78
N ALA A 353 20.66 -0.24 10.52
CA ALA A 353 19.87 -0.89 11.56
C ALA A 353 20.62 -2.03 12.24
N ASN A 354 21.32 -2.88 11.49
CA ASN A 354 22.08 -3.99 12.06
C ASN A 354 23.34 -3.51 12.81
N THR A 355 24.01 -2.45 12.32
CA THR A 355 25.12 -1.84 13.02
C THR A 355 24.67 -1.27 14.37
N LEU A 356 23.59 -0.50 14.38
CA LEU A 356 22.99 0.02 15.61
C LEU A 356 22.56 -1.10 16.56
N ALA A 357 22.02 -2.20 16.04
CA ALA A 357 21.62 -3.36 16.83
C ALA A 357 22.82 -4.01 17.53
N ILE A 358 23.94 -4.18 16.83
CA ILE A 358 25.15 -4.75 17.41
C ILE A 358 25.77 -3.81 18.47
N TYR A 359 25.80 -2.49 18.20
CA TYR A 359 26.31 -1.51 19.17
C TYR A 359 25.43 -1.40 20.42
N SER A 360 24.11 -1.44 20.26
CA SER A 360 23.17 -1.34 21.38
C SER A 360 23.13 -2.59 22.25
N TYR A 361 23.60 -3.73 21.74
CA TYR A 361 23.61 -4.98 22.50
C TYR A 361 24.71 -4.98 23.57
N LYS A 362 24.33 -4.84 24.85
CA LYS A 362 25.24 -4.93 26.00
C LYS A 362 25.27 -6.38 26.48
N LYS A 363 26.43 -7.01 26.36
CA LYS A 363 26.73 -8.25 27.05
C LYS A 363 27.10 -7.86 28.47
N ASN A 364 26.15 -7.93 29.41
CA ASN A 364 26.47 -7.76 30.82
C ASN A 364 27.32 -8.97 31.24
N GLY A 365 28.61 -8.71 31.47
CA GLY A 365 29.52 -9.61 32.13
C GLY A 365 29.56 -9.24 33.59
#